data_5700c92169adbf9a75b39d64614af70e
#
_entry.id   5700c92169adbf9a75b39d64614af70e
#
_cell.length_a   1.000
_cell.length_b   1.000
_cell.length_c   1.000
_cell.angle_alpha   90.00
_cell.angle_beta   90.00
_cell.angle_gamma   90.00
#
_symmetry.space_group_name_H-M   'P 1'
#
loop_
_entity.id
_entity.type
_entity.pdbx_description
1 polymer ?
#
loop_
_entity_poly.entity_id
_entity_poly.type
_entity_poly.pdbx_seq_one_letter_code
_entity_poly.pdbx_strand_id
1 'polypeptide(L)'
;MSPDGSFRFADGIRMPQPDLMRRTKIVATIGPATESAERLRELVAAGATTFRLNFSHGDHSEHAARIATIRQVSTELGIELGILQDLQGPKIRLGRFADGPITLAKGDQFTLTSRDVPCNQKIATVTYASLADEVV
;
A
#
# COMPACT_ATOMS: atom_id res chain seq x y z
N MET A 1 -14.27 22.62 -20.05
CA MET A 1 -14.48 21.35 -20.78
C MET A 1 -14.56 21.70 -22.26
N SER A 2 -13.65 21.16 -23.07
CA SER A 2 -13.69 21.37 -24.53
C SER A 2 -14.88 20.60 -25.12
N PRO A 3 -15.41 21.02 -26.31
CA PRO A 3 -16.56 20.37 -26.93
C PRO A 3 -16.36 18.89 -27.28
N ASP A 4 -15.10 18.42 -27.31
CA ASP A 4 -14.67 17.04 -27.58
C ASP A 4 -14.49 16.19 -26.31
N GLY A 5 -14.87 16.70 -25.14
CA GLY A 5 -14.74 15.99 -23.85
C GLY A 5 -13.30 15.97 -23.30
N SER A 6 -12.34 16.65 -23.93
CA SER A 6 -10.95 16.67 -23.45
C SER A 6 -10.71 17.76 -22.40
N PHE A 7 -9.91 17.46 -21.39
CA PHE A 7 -9.34 18.46 -20.47
C PHE A 7 -7.97 18.91 -20.99
N ARG A 8 -7.70 20.24 -20.92
CA ARG A 8 -6.38 20.80 -21.19
C ARG A 8 -5.86 21.42 -19.91
N PHE A 9 -4.64 21.10 -19.55
CA PHE A 9 -3.90 21.88 -18.56
C PHE A 9 -3.41 23.21 -19.15
N ALA A 10 -2.99 24.14 -18.27
CA ALA A 10 -2.45 25.43 -18.64
C ALA A 10 -1.30 25.32 -19.66
N ASP A 11 -0.60 24.22 -19.69
CA ASP A 11 0.56 23.91 -20.54
C ASP A 11 0.17 23.29 -21.90
N GLY A 12 -1.13 23.19 -22.22
CA GLY A 12 -1.59 22.70 -23.53
C GLY A 12 -1.54 21.18 -23.70
N ILE A 13 -1.13 20.42 -22.67
CA ILE A 13 -1.08 18.95 -22.71
C ILE A 13 -2.50 18.39 -22.73
N ARG A 14 -2.82 17.68 -23.81
CA ARG A 14 -4.08 16.97 -23.96
C ARG A 14 -3.97 15.63 -23.20
N MET A 15 -4.68 15.52 -22.08
CA MET A 15 -4.79 14.23 -21.40
C MET A 15 -5.80 13.34 -22.14
N PRO A 16 -5.43 12.12 -22.53
CA PRO A 16 -6.43 11.17 -22.96
C PRO A 16 -7.40 10.92 -21.80
N GLN A 17 -8.70 10.99 -22.07
CA GLN A 17 -9.71 10.60 -21.09
C GLN A 17 -9.44 9.12 -20.72
N PRO A 18 -9.36 8.77 -19.44
CA PRO A 18 -9.30 7.37 -19.08
C PRO A 18 -10.54 6.71 -19.64
N ASP A 19 -10.37 5.58 -20.32
CA ASP A 19 -11.49 4.80 -20.82
C ASP A 19 -12.29 4.25 -19.63
N LEU A 20 -13.25 5.06 -19.15
CA LEU A 20 -14.13 4.70 -18.03
C LEU A 20 -15.04 3.51 -18.35
N MET A 21 -15.17 3.17 -19.64
CA MET A 21 -15.93 2.00 -20.11
C MET A 21 -15.12 0.70 -20.02
N ARG A 22 -13.82 0.79 -19.72
CA ARG A 22 -12.97 -0.39 -19.54
C ARG A 22 -13.50 -1.26 -18.41
N ARG A 23 -13.75 -2.52 -18.70
CA ARG A 23 -14.24 -3.49 -17.70
C ARG A 23 -13.17 -3.82 -16.65
N THR A 24 -11.92 -3.97 -17.08
CA THR A 24 -10.78 -4.16 -16.15
C THR A 24 -10.37 -2.82 -15.57
N LYS A 25 -10.44 -2.69 -14.24
CA LYS A 25 -9.97 -1.50 -13.53
C LYS A 25 -8.51 -1.68 -13.14
N ILE A 26 -7.71 -0.62 -13.34
CA ILE A 26 -6.31 -0.61 -12.95
C ILE A 26 -6.20 -0.01 -11.56
N VAL A 27 -5.63 -0.79 -10.63
CA VAL A 27 -5.34 -0.37 -9.26
C VAL A 27 -3.86 -0.04 -9.16
N ALA A 28 -3.53 1.20 -8.84
CA ALA A 28 -2.15 1.63 -8.61
C ALA A 28 -1.89 1.81 -7.10
N THR A 29 -0.79 1.25 -6.61
CA THR A 29 -0.38 1.48 -5.20
C THR A 29 0.35 2.80 -5.08
N ILE A 30 -0.07 3.60 -4.09
CA ILE A 30 0.57 4.89 -3.78
C ILE A 30 1.66 4.68 -2.73
N GLY A 31 2.83 5.24 -3.02
CA GLY A 31 4.00 5.25 -2.17
C GLY A 31 4.90 6.44 -2.50
N PRO A 32 6.08 6.57 -1.88
CA PRO A 32 6.95 7.75 -2.01
C PRO A 32 7.26 8.18 -3.45
N ALA A 33 7.31 7.23 -4.38
CA ALA A 33 7.58 7.52 -5.80
C ALA A 33 6.35 8.00 -6.60
N THR A 34 5.13 7.88 -6.05
CA THR A 34 3.88 8.07 -6.78
C THR A 34 2.86 8.97 -6.06
N GLU A 35 3.20 9.53 -4.89
CA GLU A 35 2.26 10.28 -4.04
C GLU A 35 2.05 11.74 -4.46
N SER A 36 2.90 12.29 -5.36
CA SER A 36 2.72 13.66 -5.82
C SER A 36 1.52 13.78 -6.75
N ALA A 37 0.85 14.95 -6.73
CA ALA A 37 -0.29 15.23 -7.61
C ALA A 37 0.07 15.07 -9.10
N GLU A 38 1.30 15.41 -9.50
CA GLU A 38 1.80 15.24 -10.86
C GLU A 38 1.83 13.75 -11.25
N ARG A 39 2.43 12.89 -10.42
CA ARG A 39 2.48 11.46 -10.65
C ARG A 39 1.11 10.81 -10.65
N LEU A 40 0.20 11.27 -9.79
CA LEU A 40 -1.18 10.80 -9.81
C LEU A 40 -1.87 11.12 -11.14
N ARG A 41 -1.68 12.33 -11.70
CA ARG A 41 -2.23 12.69 -13.02
C ARG A 41 -1.66 11.79 -14.13
N GLU A 42 -0.36 11.52 -14.11
CA GLU A 42 0.28 10.60 -15.08
C GLU A 42 -0.31 9.20 -15.00
N LEU A 43 -0.49 8.66 -13.77
CA LEU A 43 -1.12 7.34 -13.56
C LEU A 43 -2.56 7.31 -14.04
N VAL A 44 -3.33 8.38 -13.81
CA VAL A 44 -4.70 8.50 -14.32
C VAL A 44 -4.70 8.54 -15.84
N ALA A 45 -3.81 9.31 -16.45
CA ALA A 45 -3.66 9.36 -17.91
C ALA A 45 -3.29 8.01 -18.51
N ALA A 46 -2.48 7.22 -17.79
CA ALA A 46 -2.14 5.85 -18.16
C ALA A 46 -3.29 4.84 -17.95
N GLY A 47 -4.41 5.30 -17.33
CA GLY A 47 -5.64 4.51 -17.16
C GLY A 47 -5.89 3.97 -15.76
N ALA A 48 -5.11 4.35 -14.75
CA ALA A 48 -5.41 4.01 -13.37
C ALA A 48 -6.65 4.77 -12.89
N THR A 49 -7.60 4.06 -12.29
CA THR A 49 -8.84 4.64 -11.76
C THR A 49 -9.04 4.36 -10.28
N THR A 50 -8.19 3.54 -9.68
CA THR A 50 -8.25 3.20 -8.25
C THR A 50 -6.85 3.25 -7.66
N PHE A 51 -6.72 3.85 -6.48
CA PHE A 51 -5.46 4.00 -5.78
C PHE A 51 -5.48 3.24 -4.46
N ARG A 52 -4.54 2.30 -4.32
CA ARG A 52 -4.38 1.50 -3.10
C ARG A 52 -3.43 2.18 -2.14
N LEU A 53 -3.86 2.36 -0.90
CA LEU A 53 -3.07 2.81 0.23
C LEU A 53 -2.77 1.63 1.15
N ASN A 54 -1.50 1.26 1.25
CA ASN A 54 -1.07 0.13 2.08
C ASN A 54 -0.84 0.59 3.53
N PHE A 55 -1.81 0.32 4.39
CA PHE A 55 -1.80 0.69 5.81
C PHE A 55 -0.86 -0.18 6.68
N SER A 56 -0.11 -1.09 6.05
CA SER A 56 0.98 -1.79 6.74
C SER A 56 2.24 -0.92 6.90
N HIS A 57 2.30 0.23 6.24
CA HIS A 57 3.43 1.16 6.24
C HIS A 57 2.91 2.60 6.30
N GLY A 58 3.70 3.47 6.91
CA GLY A 58 3.32 4.87 7.12
C GLY A 58 2.39 5.07 8.32
N ASP A 59 2.09 6.32 8.60
CA ASP A 59 1.18 6.71 9.68
C ASP A 59 -0.14 7.31 9.16
N HIS A 60 -1.05 7.61 10.06
CA HIS A 60 -2.36 8.15 9.70
C HIS A 60 -2.27 9.52 9.03
N SER A 61 -1.30 10.36 9.41
CA SER A 61 -1.12 11.69 8.82
C SER A 61 -0.63 11.62 7.38
N GLU A 62 0.29 10.70 7.08
CA GLU A 62 0.75 10.44 5.73
C GLU A 62 -0.37 9.92 4.83
N HIS A 63 -1.17 8.98 5.33
CA HIS A 63 -2.32 8.46 4.58
C HIS A 63 -3.39 9.53 4.36
N ALA A 64 -3.66 10.40 5.34
CA ALA A 64 -4.59 11.52 5.19
C ALA A 64 -4.12 12.49 4.09
N ALA A 65 -2.81 12.82 4.06
CA ALA A 65 -2.24 13.67 3.02
C ALA A 65 -2.37 13.05 1.62
N ARG A 66 -2.08 11.74 1.48
CA ARG A 66 -2.25 11.01 0.21
C ARG A 66 -3.71 11.01 -0.26
N ILE A 67 -4.65 10.78 0.66
CA ILE A 67 -6.10 10.84 0.36
C ILE A 67 -6.49 12.24 -0.13
N ALA A 68 -6.02 13.30 0.54
CA ALA A 68 -6.30 14.67 0.13
C ALA A 68 -5.77 14.96 -1.28
N THR A 69 -4.55 14.52 -1.60
CA THR A 69 -3.96 14.67 -2.93
C THR A 69 -4.76 13.92 -4.00
N ILE A 70 -5.21 12.69 -3.73
CA ILE A 70 -6.05 11.92 -4.67
C ILE A 70 -7.38 12.64 -4.90
N ARG A 71 -8.03 13.15 -3.86
CA ARG A 71 -9.31 13.87 -3.97
C ARG A 71 -9.15 15.20 -4.72
N GLN A 72 -8.04 15.91 -4.49
CA GLN A 72 -7.70 17.10 -5.25
C GLN A 72 -7.59 16.79 -6.76
N VAL A 73 -6.80 15.77 -7.14
CA VAL A 73 -6.63 15.37 -8.55
C VAL A 73 -7.96 14.89 -9.15
N SER A 74 -8.76 14.14 -8.39
CA SER A 74 -10.12 13.72 -8.80
C SER A 74 -10.99 14.93 -9.17
N THR A 75 -11.01 15.95 -8.31
CA THR A 75 -11.76 17.20 -8.55
C THR A 75 -11.23 17.97 -9.76
N GLU A 76 -9.92 18.13 -9.86
CA GLU A 76 -9.26 18.84 -10.97
C GLU A 76 -9.57 18.19 -12.33
N LEU A 77 -9.57 16.86 -12.38
CA LEU A 77 -9.83 16.11 -13.61
C LEU A 77 -11.32 15.89 -13.88
N GLY A 78 -12.22 16.19 -12.92
CA GLY A 78 -13.65 15.97 -13.04
C GLY A 78 -14.04 14.49 -13.19
N ILE A 79 -13.25 13.58 -12.60
CA ILE A 79 -13.46 12.13 -12.64
C ILE A 79 -13.43 11.53 -11.24
N GLU A 80 -14.22 10.49 -11.01
CA GLU A 80 -14.20 9.77 -9.76
C GLU A 80 -13.02 8.80 -9.69
N LEU A 81 -12.14 9.02 -8.71
CA LEU A 81 -11.02 8.14 -8.40
C LEU A 81 -11.33 7.30 -7.16
N GLY A 82 -11.28 5.98 -7.34
CA GLY A 82 -11.46 5.03 -6.24
C GLY A 82 -10.26 5.07 -5.27
N ILE A 83 -10.53 4.91 -3.98
CA ILE A 83 -9.49 4.72 -2.95
C ILE A 83 -9.73 3.37 -2.30
N LEU A 84 -8.70 2.50 -2.35
CA LEU A 84 -8.69 1.21 -1.69
C LEU A 84 -7.77 1.31 -0.48
N GLN A 85 -8.39 1.26 0.71
CA GLN A 85 -7.67 1.20 1.95
C GLN A 85 -7.35 -0.27 2.27
N ASP A 86 -6.08 -0.63 2.11
CA ASP A 86 -5.60 -1.98 2.43
C ASP A 86 -5.18 -2.02 3.90
N LEU A 87 -6.10 -2.49 4.73
CA LEU A 87 -5.91 -2.54 6.17
C LEU A 87 -4.92 -3.65 6.54
N GLN A 88 -4.09 -3.34 7.51
CA GLN A 88 -3.24 -4.34 8.13
C GLN A 88 -4.10 -5.33 8.90
N GLY A 89 -4.12 -6.59 8.47
CA GLY A 89 -4.67 -7.70 9.24
C GLY A 89 -3.74 -8.12 10.39
N PRO A 90 -4.18 -9.07 11.23
CA PRO A 90 -3.31 -9.69 12.20
C PRO A 90 -2.15 -10.38 11.47
N LYS A 91 -0.94 -9.90 11.69
CA LYS A 91 0.27 -10.48 11.08
C LYS A 91 0.99 -11.32 12.11
N ILE A 92 1.28 -12.57 11.74
CA ILE A 92 2.20 -13.41 12.52
C ILE A 92 3.62 -12.91 12.20
N ARG A 93 4.32 -12.43 13.21
CA ARG A 93 5.69 -11.90 13.12
C ARG A 93 6.54 -12.48 14.24
N LEU A 94 7.81 -12.67 13.93
CA LEU A 94 8.82 -12.92 14.96
C LEU A 94 9.14 -11.62 15.71
N GLY A 95 9.55 -11.77 16.97
CA GLY A 95 10.11 -10.66 17.75
C GLY A 95 11.43 -10.16 17.16
N ARG A 96 11.96 -9.09 17.77
CA ARG A 96 13.21 -8.51 17.34
C ARG A 96 14.41 -9.33 17.84
N PHE A 97 15.35 -9.55 16.95
CA PHE A 97 16.66 -10.08 17.27
C PHE A 97 17.60 -8.91 17.55
N ALA A 98 18.16 -8.85 18.78
CA ALA A 98 19.01 -7.72 19.20
C ALA A 98 20.29 -7.60 18.37
N ASP A 99 20.86 -8.74 17.98
CA ASP A 99 22.13 -8.83 17.26
C ASP A 99 21.93 -8.93 15.74
N GLY A 100 20.74 -8.57 15.23
CA GLY A 100 20.41 -8.63 13.81
C GLY A 100 19.90 -10.00 13.36
N PRO A 101 19.80 -10.24 12.03
CA PRO A 101 19.25 -11.46 11.48
C PRO A 101 20.09 -12.69 11.84
N ILE A 102 19.39 -13.82 12.08
CA ILE A 102 20.02 -15.13 12.31
C ILE A 102 19.93 -15.99 11.06
N THR A 103 20.81 -16.98 10.94
CA THR A 103 20.77 -17.99 9.88
C THR A 103 20.47 -19.35 10.50
N LEU A 104 19.45 -20.04 9.95
CA LEU A 104 19.11 -21.40 10.32
C LEU A 104 19.49 -22.36 9.18
N ALA A 105 20.14 -23.46 9.53
CA ALA A 105 20.45 -24.53 8.61
C ALA A 105 19.33 -25.58 8.56
N LYS A 106 19.28 -26.36 7.49
CA LYS A 106 18.33 -27.46 7.39
C LYS A 106 18.59 -28.49 8.51
N GLY A 107 17.57 -28.72 9.33
CA GLY A 107 17.64 -29.66 10.47
C GLY A 107 17.85 -28.99 11.82
N ASP A 108 18.09 -27.68 11.85
CA ASP A 108 18.17 -26.95 13.11
C ASP A 108 16.81 -26.97 13.82
N GLN A 109 16.88 -27.15 15.14
CA GLN A 109 15.71 -27.00 16.00
C GLN A 109 15.55 -25.56 16.43
N PHE A 110 14.38 -24.98 16.17
CA PHE A 110 14.10 -23.59 16.52
C PHE A 110 12.74 -23.51 17.23
N THR A 111 12.69 -22.83 18.36
CA THR A 111 11.47 -22.70 19.17
C THR A 111 10.78 -21.39 18.87
N LEU A 112 9.47 -21.47 18.56
CA LEU A 112 8.57 -20.32 18.53
C LEU A 112 7.76 -20.30 19.83
N THR A 113 7.63 -19.12 20.44
CA THR A 113 6.90 -18.96 21.70
C THR A 113 6.07 -17.68 21.71
N SER A 114 4.89 -17.72 22.34
CA SER A 114 4.07 -16.53 22.62
C SER A 114 4.55 -15.75 23.87
N ARG A 115 5.50 -16.30 24.64
CA ARG A 115 6.09 -15.59 25.79
C ARG A 115 7.04 -14.50 25.30
N ASP A 116 7.07 -13.37 26.02
CA ASP A 116 8.03 -12.31 25.75
C ASP A 116 9.43 -12.72 26.24
N VAL A 117 10.27 -13.10 25.30
CA VAL A 117 11.65 -13.53 25.55
C VAL A 117 12.58 -12.90 24.51
N PRO A 118 13.86 -12.65 24.88
CA PRO A 118 14.86 -12.23 23.91
C PRO A 118 15.01 -13.25 22.77
N CYS A 119 14.83 -12.81 21.53
CA CYS A 119 15.04 -13.67 20.36
C CYS A 119 16.52 -13.92 20.11
N ASN A 120 16.88 -15.19 19.84
CA ASN A 120 18.25 -15.61 19.57
C ASN A 120 18.27 -16.80 18.60
N GLN A 121 19.44 -17.45 18.41
CA GLN A 121 19.64 -18.57 17.47
C GLN A 121 18.75 -19.81 17.76
N LYS A 122 18.09 -19.90 18.92
CA LYS A 122 17.33 -21.09 19.34
C LYS A 122 15.85 -20.82 19.57
N ILE A 123 15.47 -19.56 19.83
CA ILE A 123 14.09 -19.21 20.22
C ILE A 123 13.73 -17.81 19.70
N ALA A 124 12.49 -17.64 19.28
CA ALA A 124 11.90 -16.34 19.01
C ALA A 124 10.48 -16.23 19.55
N THR A 125 10.15 -15.05 20.06
CA THR A 125 8.78 -14.65 20.35
C THR A 125 7.99 -14.52 19.05
N VAL A 126 6.71 -14.90 19.06
CA VAL A 126 5.77 -14.63 17.98
C VAL A 126 4.65 -13.70 18.45
N THR A 127 4.19 -12.83 17.57
CA THR A 127 3.12 -11.87 17.88
C THR A 127 1.73 -12.51 17.99
N TYR A 128 1.57 -13.75 17.54
CA TYR A 128 0.31 -14.48 17.56
C TYR A 128 0.25 -15.42 18.76
N ALA A 129 -0.49 -15.00 19.79
CA ALA A 129 -0.50 -15.68 21.09
C ALA A 129 -1.01 -17.13 21.00
N SER A 130 -2.01 -17.41 20.16
CA SER A 130 -2.62 -18.73 20.02
C SER A 130 -1.87 -19.67 19.07
N LEU A 131 -0.72 -19.25 18.51
CA LEU A 131 -0.01 -20.06 17.52
C LEU A 131 0.28 -21.50 18.02
N ALA A 132 0.70 -21.62 19.28
CA ALA A 132 1.06 -22.93 19.86
C ALA A 132 -0.14 -23.85 20.04
N ASP A 133 -1.35 -23.29 20.18
CA ASP A 133 -2.59 -24.04 20.41
C ASP A 133 -3.23 -24.48 19.07
N GLU A 134 -2.89 -23.82 17.97
CA GLU A 134 -3.48 -24.03 16.65
C GLU A 134 -2.61 -24.89 15.71
N VAL A 135 -1.31 -24.99 15.98
CA VAL A 135 -0.40 -25.86 15.23
C VAL A 135 -0.16 -27.16 16.03
N VAL A 136 -0.93 -28.19 15.70
CA VAL A 136 -0.79 -29.54 16.28
C VAL A 136 -0.25 -30.48 15.21
#